data_5292bfc9cdfd0bb34e0fc25618bc7f18
#
_entry.id   5292bfc9cdfd0bb34e0fc25618bc7f18
#
_cell.length_a   1.000
_cell.length_b   1.000
_cell.length_c   1.000
_cell.angle_alpha   90.00
_cell.angle_beta   90.00
_cell.angle_gamma   90.00
#
_symmetry.space_group_name_H-M   'P 1'
#
loop_
_entity.id
_entity.type
_entity.pdbx_description
1 polymer ?
#
loop_
_entity_poly.entity_id
_entity_poly.type
_entity_poly.pdbx_seq_one_letter_code
_entity_poly.pdbx_strand_id
1 'polypeptide(L)'
;MFGLEPSIAAKKAFKLFKEKNFTNILELGAGLGRDTVYFAKNLISVEALDYSETSIKNITKKSIRLNLTKFIKPHVFDVRKKLPFKDKSIEACFSHMLYCMALSNTDLKNLNNEICRVLKPGGINIYTVRSNEDGDYKNGIYRGEDLYENDGFIVHFFSKDKINQLVEGFEVLDIEKFEEGTFPRKLFIVKNIKL
;
A
#
# COMPACT_ATOMS: atom_id res chain seq x y z
N MET A 1 -12.11 12.72 -3.86
CA MET A 1 -11.71 11.83 -4.99
C MET A 1 -10.22 12.03 -5.20
N PHE A 2 -9.41 10.98 -5.17
CA PHE A 2 -7.98 11.10 -5.43
C PHE A 2 -7.74 11.49 -6.89
N GLY A 3 -6.88 12.48 -7.14
CA GLY A 3 -6.62 13.02 -8.50
C GLY A 3 -5.99 12.02 -9.47
N LEU A 4 -5.71 12.48 -10.69
CA LEU A 4 -5.02 11.69 -11.73
C LEU A 4 -3.50 11.61 -11.51
N GLU A 5 -2.95 12.54 -10.73
CA GLU A 5 -1.53 12.60 -10.40
C GLU A 5 -1.15 11.48 -9.41
N PRO A 6 0.04 10.90 -9.54
CA PRO A 6 0.53 9.90 -8.59
C PRO A 6 0.61 10.46 -7.17
N SER A 7 0.40 9.59 -6.18
CA SER A 7 0.52 9.97 -4.77
C SER A 7 1.93 10.46 -4.43
N ILE A 8 2.03 11.26 -3.38
CA ILE A 8 3.33 11.65 -2.80
C ILE A 8 4.11 10.39 -2.40
N ALA A 9 3.41 9.41 -1.83
CA ALA A 9 3.99 8.13 -1.44
C ALA A 9 4.57 7.35 -2.63
N ALA A 10 3.84 7.29 -3.77
CA ALA A 10 4.33 6.60 -4.96
C ALA A 10 5.57 7.28 -5.56
N LYS A 11 5.62 8.62 -5.57
CA LYS A 11 6.81 9.36 -6.03
C LYS A 11 8.04 9.06 -5.15
N LYS A 12 7.86 9.02 -3.82
CA LYS A 12 8.93 8.67 -2.88
C LYS A 12 9.36 7.21 -3.02
N ALA A 13 8.40 6.28 -3.16
CA ALA A 13 8.67 4.87 -3.38
C ALA A 13 9.45 4.64 -4.68
N PHE A 14 9.04 5.28 -5.77
CA PHE A 14 9.72 5.16 -7.06
C PHE A 14 11.19 5.59 -6.99
N LYS A 15 11.50 6.68 -6.27
CA LYS A 15 12.89 7.13 -6.10
C LYS A 15 13.73 6.01 -5.47
N LEU A 16 13.24 5.39 -4.40
CA LEU A 16 13.93 4.30 -3.72
C LEU A 16 14.03 3.04 -4.59
N PHE A 17 12.98 2.69 -5.34
CA PHE A 17 13.00 1.56 -6.27
C PHE A 17 14.05 1.75 -7.37
N LYS A 18 14.17 2.97 -7.89
CA LYS A 18 15.19 3.32 -8.89
C LYS A 18 16.61 3.22 -8.31
N GLU A 19 16.85 3.73 -7.11
CA GLU A 19 18.14 3.64 -6.40
C GLU A 19 18.57 2.17 -6.16
N LYS A 20 17.58 1.30 -5.92
CA LYS A 20 17.80 -0.15 -5.70
C LYS A 20 17.76 -0.99 -6.98
N ASN A 21 17.53 -0.37 -8.15
CA ASN A 21 17.33 -1.04 -9.44
C ASN A 21 16.19 -2.08 -9.42
N PHE A 22 15.13 -1.83 -8.65
CA PHE A 22 13.96 -2.70 -8.63
C PHE A 22 13.09 -2.45 -9.86
N THR A 23 12.66 -3.53 -10.50
CA THR A 23 11.88 -3.51 -11.74
C THR A 23 10.57 -4.26 -11.65
N ASN A 24 10.36 -5.02 -10.57
CA ASN A 24 9.18 -5.84 -10.34
C ASN A 24 8.63 -5.62 -8.94
N ILE A 25 7.45 -5.02 -8.84
CA ILE A 25 6.82 -4.70 -7.56
C ILE A 25 5.42 -5.31 -7.45
N LEU A 26 4.99 -5.50 -6.21
CA LEU A 26 3.64 -5.83 -5.82
C LEU A 26 2.96 -4.55 -5.30
N GLU A 27 1.83 -4.16 -5.88
CA GLU A 27 0.99 -3.09 -5.37
C GLU A 27 -0.27 -3.67 -4.75
N LEU A 28 -0.50 -3.39 -3.46
CA LEU A 28 -1.66 -3.86 -2.71
C LEU A 28 -2.64 -2.71 -2.48
N GLY A 29 -3.93 -2.95 -2.78
CA GLY A 29 -4.96 -1.92 -2.73
C GLY A 29 -4.80 -0.88 -3.84
N ALA A 30 -4.58 -1.35 -5.07
CA ALA A 30 -4.27 -0.50 -6.23
C ALA A 30 -5.38 0.49 -6.60
N GLY A 31 -6.61 0.30 -6.10
CA GLY A 31 -7.76 1.16 -6.34
C GLY A 31 -8.01 1.38 -7.82
N LEU A 32 -8.15 2.62 -8.24
CA LEU A 32 -8.34 2.96 -9.65
C LEU A 32 -7.06 2.96 -10.49
N GLY A 33 -5.92 2.50 -9.94
CA GLY A 33 -4.66 2.34 -10.67
C GLY A 33 -3.90 3.64 -10.94
N ARG A 34 -4.05 4.65 -10.07
CA ARG A 34 -3.33 5.91 -10.18
C ARG A 34 -1.82 5.70 -10.07
N ASP A 35 -1.41 5.04 -9.01
CA ASP A 35 0.00 4.77 -8.71
C ASP A 35 0.54 3.62 -9.56
N THR A 36 -0.28 2.59 -9.84
CA THR A 36 0.00 1.51 -10.79
C THR A 36 0.49 2.06 -12.16
N VAL A 37 -0.29 2.99 -12.74
CA VAL A 37 0.03 3.61 -14.02
C VAL A 37 1.32 4.43 -13.95
N TYR A 38 1.54 5.12 -12.83
CA TYR A 38 2.76 5.88 -12.62
C TYR A 38 4.00 4.98 -12.62
N PHE A 39 3.99 3.90 -11.86
CA PHE A 39 5.10 2.93 -11.85
C PHE A 39 5.33 2.32 -13.23
N ALA A 40 4.26 1.87 -13.90
CA ALA A 40 4.35 1.26 -15.22
C ALA A 40 4.90 2.21 -16.31
N LYS A 41 4.52 3.50 -16.28
CA LYS A 41 5.09 4.53 -17.17
C LYS A 41 6.58 4.74 -16.94
N ASN A 42 7.08 4.42 -15.75
CA ASN A 42 8.48 4.47 -15.40
C ASN A 42 9.19 3.11 -15.55
N LEU A 43 8.65 2.20 -16.38
CA LEU A 43 9.22 0.91 -16.73
C LEU A 43 9.32 -0.10 -15.57
N ILE A 44 8.51 0.07 -14.52
CA ILE A 44 8.39 -0.90 -13.44
C ILE A 44 7.22 -1.84 -13.76
N SER A 45 7.45 -3.14 -13.67
CA SER A 45 6.41 -4.17 -13.75
C SER A 45 5.64 -4.21 -12.43
N VAL A 46 4.31 -4.13 -12.49
CA VAL A 46 3.43 -4.06 -11.33
C VAL A 46 2.44 -5.21 -11.34
N GLU A 47 2.51 -6.07 -10.33
CA GLU A 47 1.44 -7.00 -9.96
C GLU A 47 0.45 -6.19 -9.09
N ALA A 48 -0.65 -5.73 -9.67
CA ALA A 48 -1.59 -4.81 -9.02
C ALA A 48 -2.80 -5.55 -8.45
N LEU A 49 -2.94 -5.58 -7.14
CA LEU A 49 -3.99 -6.30 -6.42
C LEU A 49 -5.00 -5.32 -5.82
N ASP A 50 -6.29 -5.61 -6.03
CA ASP A 50 -7.39 -4.93 -5.35
C ASP A 50 -8.56 -5.91 -5.18
N TYR A 51 -9.34 -5.79 -4.09
CA TYR A 51 -10.49 -6.67 -3.88
C TYR A 51 -11.69 -6.29 -4.77
N SER A 52 -11.72 -5.07 -5.28
CA SER A 52 -12.79 -4.53 -6.11
C SER A 52 -12.61 -4.93 -7.57
N GLU A 53 -13.51 -5.76 -8.09
CA GLU A 53 -13.54 -6.07 -9.53
C GLU A 53 -13.64 -4.82 -10.40
N THR A 54 -14.39 -3.80 -9.96
CA THR A 54 -14.52 -2.54 -10.67
C THR A 54 -13.19 -1.81 -10.77
N SER A 55 -12.41 -1.79 -9.69
CA SER A 55 -11.07 -1.23 -9.68
C SER A 55 -10.17 -1.95 -10.68
N ILE A 56 -10.15 -3.26 -10.65
CA ILE A 56 -9.33 -4.08 -11.56
C ILE A 56 -9.77 -3.90 -13.03
N LYS A 57 -11.07 -3.89 -13.32
CA LYS A 57 -11.56 -3.56 -14.68
C LYS A 57 -11.11 -2.18 -15.16
N ASN A 58 -11.05 -1.19 -14.27
CA ASN A 58 -10.53 0.15 -14.60
C ASN A 58 -9.02 0.15 -14.87
N ILE A 59 -8.24 -0.57 -14.05
CA ILE A 59 -6.79 -0.72 -14.27
C ILE A 59 -6.54 -1.39 -15.62
N THR A 60 -7.24 -2.48 -15.93
CA THR A 60 -7.13 -3.19 -17.21
C THR A 60 -7.43 -2.27 -18.39
N LYS A 61 -8.54 -1.52 -18.35
CA LYS A 61 -8.88 -0.55 -19.42
C LYS A 61 -7.79 0.52 -19.57
N LYS A 62 -7.26 1.04 -18.47
CA LYS A 62 -6.17 2.03 -18.51
C LYS A 62 -4.88 1.44 -19.10
N SER A 63 -4.52 0.22 -18.71
CA SER A 63 -3.31 -0.45 -19.22
C SER A 63 -3.36 -0.64 -20.72
N ILE A 64 -4.50 -1.03 -21.28
CA ILE A 64 -4.72 -1.17 -22.72
C ILE A 64 -4.63 0.21 -23.42
N ARG A 65 -5.41 1.19 -22.92
CA ARG A 65 -5.46 2.54 -23.52
C ARG A 65 -4.10 3.23 -23.55
N LEU A 66 -3.25 2.96 -22.56
CA LEU A 66 -1.93 3.59 -22.40
C LEU A 66 -0.78 2.73 -22.93
N ASN A 67 -1.07 1.58 -23.56
CA ASN A 67 -0.07 0.61 -24.05
C ASN A 67 0.88 0.12 -22.93
N LEU A 68 0.36 -0.08 -21.72
CA LEU A 68 1.11 -0.52 -20.52
C LEU A 68 0.84 -1.98 -20.13
N THR A 69 0.16 -2.75 -20.97
CA THR A 69 -0.19 -4.16 -20.67
C THR A 69 1.02 -5.06 -20.40
N LYS A 70 2.18 -4.70 -20.94
CA LYS A 70 3.45 -5.39 -20.67
C LYS A 70 3.93 -5.20 -19.22
N PHE A 71 3.56 -4.09 -18.59
CA PHE A 71 4.04 -3.69 -17.27
C PHE A 71 2.99 -3.87 -16.17
N ILE A 72 1.70 -3.98 -16.49
CA ILE A 72 0.62 -4.04 -15.50
C ILE A 72 -0.08 -5.38 -15.59
N LYS A 73 -0.10 -6.11 -14.48
CA LYS A 73 -0.86 -7.34 -14.29
C LYS A 73 -1.86 -7.14 -13.15
N PRO A 74 -3.13 -6.85 -13.47
CA PRO A 74 -4.15 -6.58 -12.48
C PRO A 74 -4.83 -7.88 -12.00
N HIS A 75 -5.05 -8.00 -10.69
CA HIS A 75 -5.66 -9.17 -10.05
C HIS A 75 -6.77 -8.75 -9.08
N VAL A 76 -7.94 -9.38 -9.18
CA VAL A 76 -8.95 -9.29 -8.11
C VAL A 76 -8.48 -10.15 -6.94
N PHE A 77 -8.18 -9.54 -5.81
CA PHE A 77 -7.62 -10.26 -4.67
C PHE A 77 -7.95 -9.62 -3.33
N ASP A 78 -8.32 -10.44 -2.35
CA ASP A 78 -8.50 -10.04 -0.96
C ASP A 78 -7.19 -10.27 -0.20
N VAL A 79 -6.57 -9.19 0.25
CA VAL A 79 -5.27 -9.19 0.95
C VAL A 79 -5.26 -9.93 2.30
N ARG A 80 -6.44 -10.29 2.83
CA ARG A 80 -6.56 -11.16 4.02
C ARG A 80 -6.26 -12.62 3.73
N LYS A 81 -6.13 -12.99 2.44
CA LYS A 81 -5.78 -14.35 1.99
C LYS A 81 -4.28 -14.44 1.74
N LYS A 82 -3.77 -15.69 1.68
CA LYS A 82 -2.39 -15.97 1.30
C LYS A 82 -2.08 -15.40 -0.09
N LEU A 83 -1.06 -14.54 -0.21
CA LEU A 83 -0.68 -13.90 -1.47
C LEU A 83 -0.31 -14.94 -2.55
N PRO A 84 -0.79 -14.80 -3.80
CA PRO A 84 -0.65 -15.80 -4.87
C PRO A 84 0.72 -15.76 -5.55
N PHE A 85 1.77 -15.46 -4.79
CA PHE A 85 3.14 -15.36 -5.27
C PHE A 85 4.04 -16.36 -4.54
N LYS A 86 5.09 -16.80 -5.23
CA LYS A 86 6.12 -17.67 -4.65
C LYS A 86 6.92 -16.91 -3.59
N ASP A 87 7.50 -17.65 -2.66
CA ASP A 87 8.43 -17.11 -1.69
C ASP A 87 9.60 -16.43 -2.42
N LYS A 88 10.05 -15.29 -1.88
CA LYS A 88 11.24 -14.55 -2.36
C LYS A 88 11.20 -14.24 -3.87
N SER A 89 10.02 -13.91 -4.42
CA SER A 89 9.83 -13.65 -5.86
C SER A 89 9.66 -12.17 -6.22
N ILE A 90 9.34 -11.31 -5.24
CA ILE A 90 9.02 -9.89 -5.41
C ILE A 90 10.16 -9.03 -4.87
N GLU A 91 10.49 -7.93 -5.54
CA GLU A 91 11.58 -7.03 -5.14
C GLU A 91 11.11 -5.97 -4.15
N ALA A 92 9.90 -5.42 -4.36
CA ALA A 92 9.31 -4.47 -3.44
C ALA A 92 7.78 -4.62 -3.37
N CYS A 93 7.22 -4.29 -2.23
CA CYS A 93 5.78 -4.14 -2.03
C CYS A 93 5.47 -2.66 -1.77
N PHE A 94 4.40 -2.17 -2.39
CA PHE A 94 3.88 -0.83 -2.19
C PHE A 94 2.40 -0.89 -1.86
N SER A 95 1.96 -0.11 -0.89
CA SER A 95 0.53 0.11 -0.66
C SER A 95 0.25 1.52 -0.16
N HIS A 96 -0.74 2.17 -0.77
CA HIS A 96 -1.16 3.50 -0.36
C HIS A 96 -2.57 3.45 0.22
N MET A 97 -2.70 3.79 1.51
CA MET A 97 -3.97 3.83 2.24
C MET A 97 -4.69 2.48 2.42
N LEU A 98 -4.04 1.34 2.16
CA LEU A 98 -4.63 0.03 2.38
C LEU A 98 -4.66 -0.35 3.87
N TYR A 99 -3.55 -0.15 4.58
CA TYR A 99 -3.43 -0.53 5.99
C TYR A 99 -4.42 0.22 6.90
N CYS A 100 -4.88 1.39 6.48
CA CYS A 100 -5.90 2.15 7.20
C CYS A 100 -7.35 1.81 6.81
N MET A 101 -7.57 0.76 6.01
CA MET A 101 -8.91 0.22 5.78
C MET A 101 -9.38 -0.62 7.00
N ALA A 102 -10.58 -1.21 6.92
CA ALA A 102 -11.15 -2.05 7.97
C ALA A 102 -10.45 -3.42 8.08
N LEU A 103 -9.15 -3.40 8.41
CA LEU A 103 -8.33 -4.56 8.70
C LEU A 103 -8.07 -4.61 10.20
N SER A 104 -8.28 -5.76 10.85
CA SER A 104 -7.91 -5.98 12.25
C SER A 104 -6.38 -6.02 12.43
N ASN A 105 -5.90 -5.91 13.67
CA ASN A 105 -4.47 -6.10 13.96
C ASN A 105 -3.99 -7.49 13.54
N THR A 106 -4.85 -8.51 13.64
CA THR A 106 -4.54 -9.87 13.17
C THR A 106 -4.42 -9.92 11.65
N ASP A 107 -5.33 -9.27 10.90
CA ASP A 107 -5.25 -9.18 9.45
C ASP A 107 -3.96 -8.49 9.00
N LEU A 108 -3.59 -7.39 9.67
CA LEU A 108 -2.38 -6.64 9.37
C LEU A 108 -1.10 -7.45 9.64
N LYS A 109 -1.06 -8.21 10.75
CA LYS A 109 0.06 -9.13 11.03
C LYS A 109 0.18 -10.21 9.96
N ASN A 110 -0.94 -10.87 9.61
CA ASN A 110 -0.96 -11.90 8.59
C ASN A 110 -0.52 -11.34 7.23
N LEU A 111 -1.00 -10.15 6.85
CA LEU A 111 -0.60 -9.48 5.62
C LEU A 111 0.90 -9.18 5.62
N ASN A 112 1.44 -8.69 6.72
CA ASN A 112 2.87 -8.38 6.84
C ASN A 112 3.74 -9.64 6.74
N ASN A 113 3.31 -10.75 7.34
CA ASN A 113 3.99 -12.05 7.22
C ASN A 113 3.99 -12.55 5.76
N GLU A 114 2.88 -12.40 5.05
CA GLU A 114 2.78 -12.75 3.64
C GLU A 114 3.64 -11.85 2.75
N ILE A 115 3.68 -10.53 3.01
CA ILE A 115 4.58 -9.60 2.32
C ILE A 115 6.03 -10.01 2.59
N CYS A 116 6.38 -10.29 3.84
CA CYS A 116 7.72 -10.77 4.19
C CYS A 116 8.06 -12.07 3.46
N ARG A 117 7.12 -13.02 3.37
CA ARG A 117 7.32 -14.28 2.65
C ARG A 117 7.65 -14.07 1.16
N VAL A 118 6.85 -13.24 0.47
CA VAL A 118 6.99 -13.06 -0.98
C VAL A 118 8.16 -12.16 -1.38
N LEU A 119 8.60 -11.25 -0.51
CA LEU A 119 9.74 -10.39 -0.77
C LEU A 119 11.04 -11.18 -0.80
N LYS A 120 11.94 -10.81 -1.71
CA LYS A 120 13.34 -11.25 -1.71
C LYS A 120 14.05 -10.74 -0.44
N PRO A 121 15.13 -11.40 0.04
CA PRO A 121 16.01 -10.80 1.05
C PRO A 121 16.50 -9.42 0.58
N GLY A 122 16.47 -8.41 1.46
CA GLY A 122 16.76 -7.02 1.09
C GLY A 122 15.65 -6.32 0.30
N GLY A 123 14.54 -7.00 0.03
CA GLY A 123 13.35 -6.41 -0.58
C GLY A 123 12.67 -5.39 0.35
N ILE A 124 11.95 -4.43 -0.21
CA ILE A 124 11.40 -3.29 0.53
C ILE A 124 9.88 -3.35 0.55
N ASN A 125 9.29 -3.13 1.73
CA ASN A 125 7.87 -2.87 1.91
C ASN A 125 7.67 -1.38 2.22
N ILE A 126 6.89 -0.67 1.39
CA ILE A 126 6.52 0.73 1.59
C ILE A 126 5.00 0.81 1.69
N TYR A 127 4.51 1.36 2.79
CA TYR A 127 3.08 1.54 2.98
C TYR A 127 2.75 2.87 3.66
N THR A 128 1.52 3.33 3.49
CA THR A 128 1.01 4.50 4.18
C THR A 128 -0.13 4.15 5.10
N VAL A 129 -0.17 4.85 6.24
CA VAL A 129 -1.22 4.72 7.26
C VAL A 129 -1.72 6.08 7.72
N ARG A 130 -2.99 6.16 8.16
CA ARG A 130 -3.54 7.34 8.82
C ARG A 130 -2.91 7.47 10.21
N SER A 131 -2.35 8.65 10.48
CA SER A 131 -1.76 8.96 11.79
C SER A 131 -2.85 9.14 12.86
N ASN A 132 -2.57 8.75 14.08
CA ASN A 132 -3.38 9.10 15.25
C ASN A 132 -3.33 10.61 15.62
N GLU A 133 -2.57 11.42 14.87
CA GLU A 133 -2.57 12.89 14.95
C GLU A 133 -3.49 13.52 13.88
N ASP A 134 -4.13 12.70 13.05
CA ASP A 134 -5.09 13.15 12.05
C ASP A 134 -6.36 13.70 12.72
N GLY A 135 -6.98 14.70 12.12
CA GLY A 135 -8.18 15.35 12.67
C GLY A 135 -9.39 14.43 12.78
N ASP A 136 -9.43 13.34 12.01
CA ASP A 136 -10.51 12.33 12.08
C ASP A 136 -10.29 11.29 13.19
N TYR A 137 -9.12 11.25 13.83
CA TYR A 137 -8.88 10.29 14.91
C TYR A 137 -9.77 10.57 16.12
N LYS A 138 -10.38 9.52 16.64
CA LYS A 138 -11.40 9.57 17.71
C LYS A 138 -12.72 10.24 17.32
N ASN A 139 -12.94 10.55 16.06
CA ASN A 139 -14.24 10.98 15.57
C ASN A 139 -15.04 9.75 15.09
N GLY A 140 -16.38 9.77 15.35
CA GLY A 140 -17.26 8.68 14.97
C GLY A 140 -17.34 7.55 16.00
N ILE A 141 -17.75 6.36 15.53
CA ILE A 141 -18.00 5.19 16.39
C ILE A 141 -16.71 4.37 16.54
N TYR A 142 -16.25 4.19 17.76
CA TYR A 142 -15.10 3.32 18.05
C TYR A 142 -15.45 1.84 17.81
N ARG A 143 -14.65 1.17 16.99
CA ARG A 143 -14.82 -0.24 16.61
C ARG A 143 -13.76 -1.18 17.18
N GLY A 144 -12.93 -0.71 18.12
CA GLY A 144 -11.79 -1.44 18.68
C GLY A 144 -10.51 -1.16 17.90
N GLU A 145 -9.34 -1.46 18.48
CA GLU A 145 -8.03 -1.47 17.81
C GLU A 145 -7.66 -0.16 17.07
N ASP A 146 -8.11 1.01 17.54
CA ASP A 146 -8.00 2.32 16.86
C ASP A 146 -8.76 2.40 15.52
N LEU A 147 -9.76 1.55 15.29
CA LEU A 147 -10.70 1.65 14.20
C LEU A 147 -11.87 2.58 14.60
N TYR A 148 -12.14 3.55 13.75
CA TYR A 148 -13.26 4.47 13.93
C TYR A 148 -14.12 4.51 12.67
N GLU A 149 -15.44 4.42 12.85
CA GLU A 149 -16.41 4.53 11.77
C GLU A 149 -17.02 5.91 11.74
N ASN A 150 -16.91 6.59 10.60
CA ASN A 150 -17.52 7.86 10.32
C ASN A 150 -18.21 7.82 8.96
N ASP A 151 -19.51 8.19 8.91
CA ASP A 151 -20.33 8.18 7.70
C ASP A 151 -20.26 6.87 6.88
N GLY A 152 -20.23 5.72 7.58
CA GLY A 152 -20.16 4.39 6.97
C GLY A 152 -18.78 3.96 6.50
N PHE A 153 -17.73 4.77 6.72
CA PHE A 153 -16.35 4.40 6.45
C PHE A 153 -15.60 4.08 7.74
N ILE A 154 -14.97 2.90 7.78
CA ILE A 154 -14.11 2.51 8.89
C ILE A 154 -12.68 2.83 8.53
N VAL A 155 -12.00 3.59 9.38
CA VAL A 155 -10.60 3.97 9.24
C VAL A 155 -9.80 3.46 10.42
N HIS A 156 -8.69 2.80 10.16
CA HIS A 156 -7.71 2.35 11.12
C HIS A 156 -6.63 3.42 11.28
N PHE A 157 -6.40 3.89 12.50
CA PHE A 157 -5.38 4.90 12.81
C PHE A 157 -4.17 4.29 13.49
N PHE A 158 -3.01 4.90 13.28
CA PHE A 158 -1.74 4.36 13.72
C PHE A 158 -0.95 5.38 14.54
N SER A 159 -0.42 4.93 15.68
CA SER A 159 0.72 5.53 16.33
C SER A 159 2.03 4.94 15.78
N LYS A 160 3.18 5.57 16.07
CA LYS A 160 4.49 4.97 15.77
C LYS A 160 4.69 3.64 16.49
N ASP A 161 4.20 3.50 17.73
CA ASP A 161 4.31 2.25 18.49
C ASP A 161 3.52 1.12 17.81
N LYS A 162 2.33 1.42 17.27
CA LYS A 162 1.54 0.46 16.52
C LYS A 162 2.24 0.05 15.23
N ILE A 163 2.88 0.97 14.53
CA ILE A 163 3.71 0.66 13.36
C ILE A 163 4.84 -0.29 13.75
N ASN A 164 5.53 -0.04 14.86
CA ASN A 164 6.62 -0.89 15.36
C ASN A 164 6.18 -2.31 15.74
N GLN A 165 4.89 -2.53 16.06
CA GLN A 165 4.35 -3.87 16.29
C GLN A 165 4.15 -4.69 15.01
N LEU A 166 4.25 -4.08 13.83
CA LEU A 166 4.08 -4.71 12.52
C LEU A 166 5.41 -5.00 11.81
N VAL A 167 6.55 -4.92 12.50
CA VAL A 167 7.88 -5.02 11.86
C VAL A 167 8.49 -6.42 11.90
N GLU A 168 7.75 -7.45 12.31
CA GLU A 168 8.28 -8.82 12.37
C GLU A 168 8.83 -9.25 11.00
N GLY A 169 10.11 -9.66 10.97
CA GLY A 169 10.83 -10.04 9.75
C GLY A 169 11.37 -8.86 8.92
N PHE A 170 11.23 -7.63 9.43
CA PHE A 170 11.71 -6.40 8.79
C PHE A 170 12.57 -5.55 9.73
N GLU A 171 13.41 -4.74 9.12
CA GLU A 171 14.03 -3.58 9.75
C GLU A 171 13.35 -2.31 9.25
N VAL A 172 13.03 -1.38 10.16
CA VAL A 172 12.45 -0.07 9.79
C VAL A 172 13.55 0.83 9.29
N LEU A 173 13.48 1.21 8.02
CA LEU A 173 14.40 2.20 7.44
C LEU A 173 13.99 3.63 7.78
N ASP A 174 12.66 3.90 7.77
CA ASP A 174 12.14 5.25 7.95
C ASP A 174 10.64 5.26 8.25
N ILE A 175 10.20 6.21 9.08
CA ILE A 175 8.80 6.55 9.34
C ILE A 175 8.67 8.08 9.21
N GLU A 176 8.18 8.54 8.06
CA GLU A 176 8.05 9.96 7.75
C GLU A 176 6.58 10.40 7.84
N LYS A 177 6.33 11.58 8.43
CA LYS A 177 5.02 12.22 8.41
C LYS A 177 4.84 13.03 7.14
N PHE A 178 3.65 12.99 6.56
CA PHE A 178 3.26 13.86 5.45
C PHE A 178 1.75 14.10 5.45
N GLU A 179 1.33 15.08 4.66
CA GLU A 179 -0.07 15.41 4.47
C GLU A 179 -0.46 15.25 3.00
N GLU A 180 -1.65 14.73 2.73
CA GLU A 180 -2.17 14.56 1.38
C GLU A 180 -3.68 14.81 1.32
N GLY A 181 -4.12 15.40 0.19
CA GLY A 181 -5.52 15.68 -0.11
C GLY A 181 -5.91 17.14 0.09
N THR A 182 -7.10 17.51 -0.44
CA THR A 182 -7.66 18.88 -0.36
C THR A 182 -8.01 19.27 1.09
N PHE A 183 -8.49 18.29 1.87
CA PHE A 183 -8.55 18.35 3.32
C PHE A 183 -7.38 17.51 3.82
N PRO A 184 -6.27 18.13 4.24
CA PRO A 184 -5.02 17.42 4.45
C PRO A 184 -5.18 16.36 5.54
N ARG A 185 -5.04 15.10 5.11
CA ARG A 185 -4.97 13.95 6.00
C ARG A 185 -3.55 13.77 6.47
N LYS A 186 -3.36 13.61 7.77
CA LYS A 186 -2.05 13.34 8.34
C LYS A 186 -1.74 11.86 8.24
N LEU A 187 -0.65 11.55 7.57
CA LEU A 187 -0.24 10.20 7.22
C LEU A 187 1.18 9.93 7.72
N PHE A 188 1.47 8.66 7.95
CA PHE A 188 2.85 8.16 7.95
C PHE A 188 3.10 7.41 6.64
N ILE A 189 4.27 7.60 6.06
CA ILE A 189 4.88 6.67 5.11
C ILE A 189 5.94 5.87 5.84
N VAL A 190 5.81 4.55 5.79
CA VAL A 190 6.70 3.60 6.46
C VAL A 190 7.49 2.86 5.39
N LYS A 191 8.80 2.77 5.59
CA LYS A 191 9.72 2.06 4.71
C LYS A 191 10.45 0.99 5.52
N ASN A 192 10.22 -0.26 5.18
CA ASN A 192 10.82 -1.41 5.84
C ASN A 192 11.65 -2.20 4.84
N ILE A 193 12.79 -2.75 5.27
CA ILE A 193 13.61 -3.68 4.50
C ILE A 193 13.48 -5.07 5.11
N LYS A 194 13.29 -6.09 4.27
CA LYS A 194 13.27 -7.49 4.71
C LYS A 194 14.68 -7.94 5.12
N LEU A 195 14.77 -8.53 6.31
CA LEU A 195 15.97 -9.17 6.86
C LEU A 195 16.32 -10.49 6.14
#